data_210318f0e56766a9b7be92e7b6cb4560
#
_entry.id   210318f0e56766a9b7be92e7b6cb4560
#
_cell.length_a   1.000
_cell.length_b   1.000
_cell.length_c   1.000
_cell.angle_alpha   90.00
_cell.angle_beta   90.00
_cell.angle_gamma   90.00
#
_symmetry.space_group_name_H-M   'P 1'
#
loop_
_entity.id
_entity.type
_entity.pdbx_description
1 polymer ?
#
loop_
_entity_poly.entity_id
_entity_poly.type
_entity_poly.pdbx_seq_one_letter_code
_entity_poly.pdbx_strand_id
1 'polypeptide(L)'
;MGELRLPQVFINLLMSNLITLAEYKDAEGITSPKEDLRINSLIPSVSQLVKTYCGNSFVDFYSSNKVEDFDIYWDTFAVQLTESPVVSVVTVQERSGYDQSYNTLTTGAYEYYIDTSTDSIIRTNESGSRLNWKHGVGAVKITYKAGYASVPEDLKLAVFDLITYYLKDEHKERRTLGGATIQNQSSSTQRDNVAFPDHIKRVLDLYKNF
;
A
#
# COMPACT_ATOMS: atom_id res chain seq x y z
N MET A 1 -23.55 -33.48 -10.44
CA MET A 1 -22.12 -33.35 -10.76
C MET A 1 -21.66 -32.02 -10.19
N GLY A 2 -20.95 -32.07 -9.06
CA GLY A 2 -20.46 -30.84 -8.40
C GLY A 2 -19.19 -30.34 -9.07
N GLU A 3 -19.22 -29.15 -9.62
CA GLU A 3 -18.02 -28.50 -10.05
C GLU A 3 -17.14 -28.16 -8.83
N LEU A 4 -15.98 -28.80 -8.77
CA LEU A 4 -14.90 -28.44 -7.85
C LEU A 4 -14.45 -27.02 -8.20
N ARG A 5 -14.82 -26.04 -7.37
CA ARG A 5 -14.15 -24.74 -7.37
C ARG A 5 -12.68 -24.98 -7.04
N LEU A 6 -11.84 -24.79 -8.04
CA LEU A 6 -10.40 -24.71 -7.83
C LEU A 6 -10.11 -23.57 -6.82
N PRO A 7 -9.21 -23.79 -5.84
CA PRO A 7 -8.83 -22.74 -4.93
C PRO A 7 -8.26 -21.57 -5.75
N GLN A 8 -8.69 -20.34 -5.41
CA GLN A 8 -8.06 -19.14 -5.92
C GLN A 8 -6.57 -19.28 -5.64
N VAL A 9 -5.80 -19.40 -6.69
CA VAL A 9 -4.34 -19.30 -6.63
C VAL A 9 -4.09 -17.90 -6.09
N PHE A 10 -3.70 -17.82 -4.82
CA PHE A 10 -3.04 -16.64 -4.30
C PHE A 10 -1.80 -16.46 -5.17
N ILE A 11 -1.91 -15.60 -6.18
CA ILE A 11 -0.73 -15.05 -6.83
C ILE A 11 -0.03 -14.32 -5.68
N ASN A 12 0.99 -14.96 -5.13
CA ASN A 12 1.98 -14.30 -4.31
C ASN A 12 2.63 -13.27 -5.24
N LEU A 13 2.01 -12.10 -5.35
CA LEU A 13 2.65 -10.93 -5.92
C LEU A 13 3.90 -10.77 -5.05
N LEU A 14 5.07 -11.05 -5.62
CA LEU A 14 6.36 -10.78 -4.97
C LEU A 14 6.36 -9.27 -4.73
N MET A 15 5.89 -8.87 -3.54
CA MET A 15 5.92 -7.48 -3.13
C MET A 15 7.36 -7.03 -3.12
N SER A 16 7.67 -5.99 -3.89
CA SER A 16 9.03 -5.48 -3.98
C SER A 16 9.46 -4.89 -2.65
N ASN A 17 10.72 -5.08 -2.29
CA ASN A 17 11.31 -4.42 -1.14
C ASN A 17 11.37 -2.91 -1.41
N LEU A 18 11.21 -2.09 -0.35
CA LEU A 18 11.31 -0.64 -0.47
C LEU A 18 12.76 -0.16 -0.62
N ILE A 19 13.73 -0.96 -0.14
CA ILE A 19 15.16 -0.70 -0.27
C ILE A 19 15.92 -1.99 -0.56
N THR A 20 17.15 -1.84 -1.01
CA THR A 20 18.11 -2.93 -1.20
C THR A 20 19.15 -2.98 -0.07
N LEU A 21 19.84 -4.11 0.08
CA LEU A 21 20.97 -4.24 1.00
C LEU A 21 22.07 -3.22 0.70
N ALA A 22 22.34 -2.99 -0.59
CA ALA A 22 23.39 -2.04 -1.01
C ALA A 22 23.03 -0.62 -0.57
N GLU A 23 21.81 -0.15 -0.85
CA GLU A 23 21.33 1.17 -0.43
C GLU A 23 21.42 1.35 1.09
N TYR A 24 21.02 0.34 1.87
CA TYR A 24 21.12 0.41 3.33
C TYR A 24 22.57 0.51 3.81
N LYS A 25 23.46 -0.32 3.26
CA LYS A 25 24.89 -0.31 3.64
C LYS A 25 25.58 0.98 3.26
N ASP A 26 25.25 1.53 2.10
CA ASP A 26 25.79 2.81 1.63
C ASP A 26 25.33 3.96 2.54
N ALA A 27 24.05 3.97 2.92
CA ALA A 27 23.49 4.99 3.82
C ALA A 27 24.11 4.94 5.24
N GLU A 28 24.35 3.74 5.77
CA GLU A 28 24.92 3.55 7.12
C GLU A 28 26.45 3.48 7.13
N GLY A 29 27.13 3.58 5.98
CA GLY A 29 28.58 3.49 5.87
C GLY A 29 29.14 2.10 6.22
N ILE A 30 28.36 1.03 6.04
CA ILE A 30 28.72 -0.35 6.40
C ILE A 30 29.47 -1.02 5.24
N THR A 31 30.72 -1.34 5.41
CA THR A 31 31.51 -2.07 4.40
C THR A 31 31.63 -3.57 4.72
N SER A 32 31.46 -3.96 5.98
CA SER A 32 31.58 -5.35 6.44
C SER A 32 30.39 -6.21 6.02
N PRO A 33 30.59 -7.47 5.57
CA PRO A 33 29.52 -8.40 5.26
C PRO A 33 28.94 -9.14 6.49
N LYS A 34 29.45 -8.86 7.68
CA LYS A 34 29.14 -9.63 8.90
C LYS A 34 27.63 -9.69 9.22
N GLU A 35 26.92 -8.59 9.01
CA GLU A 35 25.50 -8.47 9.33
C GLU A 35 24.58 -8.64 8.09
N ASP A 36 25.15 -8.91 6.90
CA ASP A 36 24.41 -8.94 5.65
C ASP A 36 23.21 -9.91 5.68
N LEU A 37 23.39 -11.10 6.26
CA LEU A 37 22.29 -12.08 6.37
C LEU A 37 21.15 -11.57 7.25
N ARG A 38 21.48 -10.89 8.35
CA ARG A 38 20.49 -10.32 9.26
C ARG A 38 19.75 -9.15 8.62
N ILE A 39 20.48 -8.26 7.97
CA ILE A 39 19.91 -7.12 7.23
C ILE A 39 18.99 -7.62 6.11
N ASN A 40 19.44 -8.58 5.30
CA ASN A 40 18.64 -9.18 4.23
C ASN A 40 17.34 -9.82 4.73
N SER A 41 17.32 -10.37 5.95
CA SER A 41 16.09 -10.91 6.53
C SER A 41 15.13 -9.82 7.04
N LEU A 42 15.66 -8.66 7.44
CA LEU A 42 14.86 -7.55 7.95
C LEU A 42 14.23 -6.71 6.84
N ILE A 43 14.93 -6.50 5.72
CA ILE A 43 14.46 -5.67 4.60
C ILE A 43 13.04 -6.04 4.14
N PRO A 44 12.72 -7.30 3.80
CA PRO A 44 11.37 -7.64 3.37
C PRO A 44 10.33 -7.47 4.49
N SER A 45 10.70 -7.81 5.72
CA SER A 45 9.80 -7.70 6.87
C SER A 45 9.45 -6.25 7.19
N VAL A 46 10.45 -5.37 7.17
CA VAL A 46 10.26 -3.94 7.41
C VAL A 46 9.51 -3.31 6.23
N SER A 47 9.85 -3.65 4.98
CA SER A 47 9.13 -3.17 3.81
C SER A 47 7.65 -3.52 3.86
N GLN A 48 7.31 -4.76 4.22
CA GLN A 48 5.93 -5.19 4.37
C GLN A 48 5.22 -4.47 5.52
N LEU A 49 5.90 -4.28 6.65
CA LEU A 49 5.36 -3.57 7.80
C LEU A 49 5.00 -2.11 7.45
N VAL A 50 5.88 -1.41 6.73
CA VAL A 50 5.65 -0.04 6.25
C VAL A 50 4.48 0.01 5.27
N LYS A 51 4.45 -0.87 4.27
CA LYS A 51 3.33 -0.96 3.31
C LYS A 51 1.99 -1.20 4.01
N THR A 52 1.96 -2.12 4.97
CA THR A 52 0.75 -2.42 5.73
C THR A 52 0.30 -1.23 6.58
N TYR A 53 1.25 -0.54 7.21
CA TYR A 53 0.95 0.64 8.02
C TYR A 53 0.41 1.80 7.21
N CYS A 54 1.00 2.07 6.04
CA CYS A 54 0.57 3.15 5.15
C CYS A 54 -0.68 2.79 4.33
N GLY A 55 -1.04 1.51 4.23
CA GLY A 55 -2.11 1.04 3.33
C GLY A 55 -1.77 1.24 1.85
N ASN A 56 -0.47 1.31 1.51
CA ASN A 56 0.03 1.65 0.17
C ASN A 56 1.20 0.74 -0.20
N SER A 57 1.19 0.23 -1.42
CA SER A 57 2.26 -0.65 -1.95
C SER A 57 3.45 0.12 -2.53
N PHE A 58 3.33 1.43 -2.69
CA PHE A 58 4.31 2.40 -3.19
C PHE A 58 4.76 2.16 -4.63
N VAL A 59 5.49 1.10 -4.92
CA VAL A 59 6.12 0.86 -6.24
C VAL A 59 5.53 -0.35 -6.99
N ASP A 60 4.76 -1.20 -6.30
CA ASP A 60 4.35 -2.50 -6.86
C ASP A 60 3.41 -2.35 -8.06
N PHE A 61 2.57 -1.32 -8.08
CA PHE A 61 1.57 -1.08 -9.12
C PHE A 61 1.91 0.08 -10.06
N TYR A 62 3.11 0.65 -9.99
CA TYR A 62 3.52 1.70 -10.91
C TYR A 62 3.62 1.20 -12.36
N SER A 63 4.22 0.03 -12.56
CA SER A 63 4.37 -0.60 -13.88
C SER A 63 3.36 -1.72 -14.15
N SER A 64 2.77 -2.31 -13.11
CA SER A 64 1.78 -3.38 -13.18
C SER A 64 0.37 -2.86 -12.90
N ASN A 65 -0.64 -3.59 -13.36
CA ASN A 65 -2.03 -3.21 -13.15
C ASN A 65 -2.51 -3.74 -11.79
N LYS A 66 -3.22 -2.91 -11.04
CA LYS A 66 -4.07 -3.31 -9.92
C LYS A 66 -5.51 -3.40 -10.38
N VAL A 67 -6.22 -4.41 -9.91
CA VAL A 67 -7.66 -4.58 -10.14
C VAL A 67 -8.37 -4.52 -8.80
N GLU A 68 -9.38 -3.68 -8.71
CA GLU A 68 -10.23 -3.54 -7.54
C GLU A 68 -11.70 -3.68 -7.92
N ASP A 69 -12.43 -4.42 -7.09
CA ASP A 69 -13.87 -4.58 -7.18
C ASP A 69 -14.54 -3.83 -6.02
N PHE A 70 -15.56 -3.02 -6.31
CA PHE A 70 -16.28 -2.22 -5.33
C PHE A 70 -17.74 -2.68 -5.24
N ASP A 71 -18.18 -2.88 -4.01
CA ASP A 71 -19.58 -3.12 -3.67
C ASP A 71 -20.29 -1.78 -3.49
N ILE A 72 -21.38 -1.56 -4.20
CA ILE A 72 -22.14 -0.31 -4.14
C ILE A 72 -23.53 -0.63 -3.53
N TYR A 73 -23.74 -0.19 -2.29
CA TYR A 73 -24.97 -0.44 -1.55
C TYR A 73 -25.90 0.76 -1.48
N TRP A 74 -25.34 1.97 -1.64
CA TRP A 74 -26.05 3.24 -1.51
C TRP A 74 -25.81 4.09 -2.74
N ASP A 75 -26.56 5.18 -2.83
CA ASP A 75 -26.39 6.21 -3.87
C ASP A 75 -25.00 6.84 -3.76
N THR A 76 -24.05 6.23 -4.45
CA THR A 76 -22.65 6.62 -4.47
C THR A 76 -22.26 7.03 -5.88
N PHE A 77 -21.68 8.20 -6.04
CA PHE A 77 -21.20 8.72 -7.33
C PHE A 77 -19.68 8.59 -7.49
N ALA A 78 -18.93 8.40 -6.42
CA ALA A 78 -17.47 8.29 -6.42
C ALA A 78 -17.02 7.03 -5.69
N VAL A 79 -15.98 6.37 -6.20
CA VAL A 79 -15.27 5.28 -5.55
C VAL A 79 -13.83 5.69 -5.32
N GLN A 80 -13.32 5.45 -4.11
CA GLN A 80 -11.95 5.74 -3.70
C GLN A 80 -11.06 4.57 -4.03
N LEU A 81 -9.93 4.80 -4.72
CA LEU A 81 -8.92 3.78 -5.00
C LEU A 81 -8.03 3.58 -3.77
N THR A 82 -7.58 2.34 -3.55
CA THR A 82 -6.77 2.01 -2.36
C THR A 82 -5.30 2.32 -2.54
N GLU A 83 -4.78 2.41 -3.77
CA GLU A 83 -3.39 2.78 -4.04
C GLU A 83 -3.28 4.22 -4.53
N SER A 84 -2.29 4.92 -4.03
CA SER A 84 -2.04 6.35 -4.27
C SER A 84 -0.53 6.61 -4.48
N PRO A 85 -0.14 7.60 -5.30
CA PRO A 85 -0.97 8.38 -6.23
C PRO A 85 -1.38 7.57 -7.46
N VAL A 86 -2.54 7.86 -8.04
CA VAL A 86 -3.01 7.23 -9.27
C VAL A 86 -2.19 7.74 -10.46
N VAL A 87 -1.57 6.82 -11.20
CA VAL A 87 -0.76 7.12 -12.38
C VAL A 87 -1.62 7.10 -13.65
N SER A 88 -2.42 6.06 -13.82
CA SER A 88 -3.31 5.92 -14.97
C SER A 88 -4.42 4.90 -14.71
N VAL A 89 -5.59 5.16 -15.27
CA VAL A 89 -6.71 4.22 -15.25
C VAL A 89 -6.75 3.49 -16.59
N VAL A 90 -6.75 2.16 -16.54
CA VAL A 90 -6.73 1.29 -17.73
C VAL A 90 -8.15 0.97 -18.17
N THR A 91 -9.00 0.51 -17.25
CA THR A 91 -10.41 0.23 -17.51
C THR A 91 -11.27 0.54 -16.30
N VAL A 92 -12.46 1.06 -16.56
CA VAL A 92 -13.55 1.22 -15.58
C VAL A 92 -14.75 0.47 -16.11
N GLN A 93 -15.31 -0.38 -15.28
CA GLN A 93 -16.40 -1.26 -15.65
C GLN A 93 -17.50 -1.22 -14.58
N GLU A 94 -18.76 -1.30 -15.01
CA GLU A 94 -19.90 -1.41 -14.09
C GLU A 94 -20.84 -2.54 -14.50
N ARG A 95 -21.58 -3.09 -13.55
CA ARG A 95 -22.67 -4.06 -13.78
C ARG A 95 -23.83 -3.81 -12.80
N SER A 96 -25.02 -4.18 -13.22
CA SER A 96 -26.25 -3.97 -12.39
C SER A 96 -26.59 -5.12 -11.46
N GLY A 97 -25.84 -6.23 -11.50
CA GLY A 97 -26.05 -7.39 -10.65
C GLY A 97 -24.88 -8.35 -10.74
N TYR A 98 -24.70 -9.16 -9.71
CA TYR A 98 -23.57 -10.08 -9.61
C TYR A 98 -23.51 -11.11 -10.75
N ASP A 99 -24.66 -11.50 -11.29
CA ASP A 99 -24.86 -12.43 -12.40
C ASP A 99 -24.73 -11.78 -13.79
N GLN A 100 -24.62 -10.44 -13.83
CA GLN A 100 -24.56 -9.68 -15.08
C GLN A 100 -23.11 -9.47 -15.54
N SER A 101 -22.94 -9.38 -16.87
CA SER A 101 -21.67 -9.03 -17.46
C SER A 101 -21.31 -7.57 -17.19
N TYR A 102 -20.03 -7.30 -17.07
CA TYR A 102 -19.53 -5.94 -16.95
C TYR A 102 -19.67 -5.17 -18.26
N ASN A 103 -20.15 -3.92 -18.15
CA ASN A 103 -20.11 -2.93 -19.20
C ASN A 103 -18.90 -2.03 -18.99
N THR A 104 -18.06 -1.87 -20.01
CA THR A 104 -16.89 -1.00 -19.95
C THR A 104 -17.28 0.44 -20.24
N LEU A 105 -16.91 1.35 -19.36
CA LEU A 105 -17.14 2.78 -19.48
C LEU A 105 -15.97 3.44 -20.20
N THR A 106 -16.24 4.55 -20.88
CA THR A 106 -15.24 5.27 -21.66
C THR A 106 -15.14 6.74 -21.23
N THR A 107 -13.93 7.26 -21.16
CA THR A 107 -13.69 8.69 -20.90
C THR A 107 -14.13 9.55 -22.08
N GLY A 108 -14.04 9.04 -23.31
CA GLY A 108 -14.47 9.75 -24.52
C GLY A 108 -15.97 10.05 -24.58
N ALA A 109 -16.79 9.26 -23.87
CA ALA A 109 -18.22 9.50 -23.68
C ALA A 109 -18.54 10.23 -22.36
N TYR A 110 -17.53 10.72 -21.67
CA TYR A 110 -17.66 11.37 -20.34
C TYR A 110 -18.39 10.53 -19.30
N GLU A 111 -18.29 9.21 -19.40
CA GLU A 111 -19.00 8.31 -18.50
C GLU A 111 -18.39 8.24 -17.11
N TYR A 112 -17.12 8.62 -16.96
CA TYR A 112 -16.44 8.79 -15.68
C TYR A 112 -15.37 9.88 -15.74
N TYR A 113 -15.05 10.43 -14.57
CA TYR A 113 -13.99 11.41 -14.36
C TYR A 113 -12.99 10.86 -13.34
N ILE A 114 -11.69 11.07 -13.60
CA ILE A 114 -10.60 10.68 -12.70
C ILE A 114 -10.23 11.92 -11.89
N ASP A 115 -10.49 11.89 -10.59
CA ASP A 115 -10.05 12.92 -9.67
C ASP A 115 -8.69 12.50 -9.06
N THR A 116 -7.61 13.02 -9.64
CA THR A 116 -6.25 12.76 -9.18
C THR A 116 -5.89 13.46 -7.87
N SER A 117 -6.70 14.39 -7.42
CA SER A 117 -6.46 15.07 -6.13
C SER A 117 -6.92 14.24 -4.94
N THR A 118 -7.90 13.38 -5.17
CA THR A 118 -8.45 12.46 -4.16
C THR A 118 -8.26 10.99 -4.52
N ASP A 119 -7.56 10.69 -5.64
CA ASP A 119 -7.38 9.33 -6.16
C ASP A 119 -8.71 8.56 -6.28
N SER A 120 -9.75 9.23 -6.75
CA SER A 120 -11.11 8.68 -6.88
C SER A 120 -11.62 8.69 -8.31
N ILE A 121 -12.55 7.79 -8.60
CA ILE A 121 -13.26 7.71 -9.88
C ILE A 121 -14.70 8.12 -9.65
N ILE A 122 -15.11 9.20 -10.34
CA ILE A 122 -16.43 9.77 -10.24
C ILE A 122 -17.26 9.34 -11.46
N ARG A 123 -18.44 8.77 -11.23
CA ARG A 123 -19.38 8.42 -12.30
C ARG A 123 -20.04 9.70 -12.83
N THR A 124 -20.03 9.88 -14.15
CA THR A 124 -20.61 11.05 -14.83
C THR A 124 -21.45 10.64 -16.02
N ASN A 125 -22.22 11.57 -16.56
CA ASN A 125 -22.96 11.43 -17.83
C ASN A 125 -22.30 12.26 -18.94
N GLU A 126 -22.83 12.16 -20.15
CA GLU A 126 -22.35 12.89 -21.33
C GLU A 126 -22.30 14.42 -21.16
N SER A 127 -23.11 14.99 -20.26
CA SER A 127 -23.08 16.42 -19.92
C SER A 127 -22.09 16.76 -18.79
N GLY A 128 -21.31 15.79 -18.31
CA GLY A 128 -20.36 15.97 -17.20
C GLY A 128 -21.02 16.07 -15.81
N SER A 129 -22.33 15.82 -15.72
CA SER A 129 -23.04 15.81 -14.45
C SER A 129 -22.80 14.50 -13.71
N ARG A 130 -22.75 14.54 -12.38
CA ARG A 130 -22.58 13.35 -11.53
C ARG A 130 -23.76 12.39 -11.71
N LEU A 131 -23.42 11.10 -11.81
CA LEU A 131 -24.36 9.99 -11.75
C LEU A 131 -23.99 9.08 -10.59
N ASN A 132 -24.96 8.32 -10.09
CA ASN A 132 -24.69 7.25 -9.16
C ASN A 132 -24.21 6.01 -9.92
N TRP A 133 -23.26 5.30 -9.31
CA TRP A 133 -22.88 3.96 -9.75
C TRP A 133 -24.06 3.00 -9.63
N LYS A 134 -24.06 1.95 -10.42
CA LYS A 134 -25.04 0.87 -10.28
C LYS A 134 -24.85 0.13 -8.96
N HIS A 135 -25.95 -0.19 -8.32
CA HIS A 135 -25.94 -0.94 -7.06
C HIS A 135 -25.63 -2.42 -7.28
N GLY A 136 -24.94 -3.02 -6.34
CA GLY A 136 -24.68 -4.45 -6.31
C GLY A 136 -23.34 -4.82 -5.72
N VAL A 137 -23.17 -6.12 -5.49
CA VAL A 137 -21.89 -6.72 -5.06
C VAL A 137 -20.95 -6.78 -6.26
N GLY A 138 -19.74 -6.25 -6.10
CA GLY A 138 -18.79 -6.10 -7.18
C GLY A 138 -19.36 -5.30 -8.36
N ALA A 139 -20.17 -4.28 -8.07
CA ALA A 139 -20.86 -3.49 -9.11
C ALA A 139 -19.91 -2.69 -9.97
N VAL A 140 -18.79 -2.25 -9.40
CA VAL A 140 -17.75 -1.48 -10.12
C VAL A 140 -16.43 -2.24 -10.06
N LYS A 141 -15.77 -2.35 -11.21
CA LYS A 141 -14.44 -2.93 -11.34
C LYS A 141 -13.52 -1.93 -12.02
N ILE A 142 -12.40 -1.63 -11.38
CA ILE A 142 -11.43 -0.68 -11.89
C ILE A 142 -10.07 -1.35 -12.00
N THR A 143 -9.45 -1.21 -13.18
CA THR A 143 -8.08 -1.62 -13.44
C THR A 143 -7.25 -0.35 -13.65
N TYR A 144 -6.20 -0.19 -12.85
CA TYR A 144 -5.41 1.03 -12.85
C TYR A 144 -3.96 0.79 -12.46
N LYS A 145 -3.12 1.80 -12.64
CA LYS A 145 -1.74 1.86 -12.16
C LYS A 145 -1.61 2.98 -11.15
N ALA A 146 -0.87 2.73 -10.08
CA ALA A 146 -0.66 3.70 -9.01
C ALA A 146 0.70 3.53 -8.37
N GLY A 147 1.11 4.55 -7.59
CA GLY A 147 2.35 4.56 -6.85
C GLY A 147 3.46 5.35 -7.54
N TYR A 148 4.68 5.08 -7.14
CA TYR A 148 5.87 5.84 -7.53
C TYR A 148 6.77 5.01 -8.46
N ALA A 149 7.49 5.67 -9.37
CA ALA A 149 8.50 5.02 -10.23
C ALA A 149 9.68 4.48 -9.41
N SER A 150 10.02 5.17 -8.32
CA SER A 150 11.00 4.76 -7.31
C SER A 150 10.48 5.15 -5.93
N VAL A 151 10.96 4.45 -4.91
CA VAL A 151 10.59 4.78 -3.52
C VAL A 151 11.03 6.21 -3.20
N PRO A 152 10.17 7.08 -2.62
CA PRO A 152 10.53 8.42 -2.19
C PRO A 152 11.70 8.40 -1.20
N GLU A 153 12.61 9.37 -1.31
CA GLU A 153 13.87 9.38 -0.54
C GLU A 153 13.65 9.57 0.97
N ASP A 154 12.65 10.36 1.36
CA ASP A 154 12.25 10.53 2.76
C ASP A 154 11.65 9.24 3.36
N LEU A 155 10.90 8.48 2.54
CA LEU A 155 10.41 7.16 2.92
C LEU A 155 11.57 6.15 3.06
N LYS A 156 12.56 6.17 2.15
CA LYS A 156 13.76 5.34 2.28
C LYS A 156 14.50 5.61 3.59
N LEU A 157 14.65 6.89 3.94
CA LEU A 157 15.28 7.28 5.20
C LEU A 157 14.55 6.68 6.40
N ALA A 158 13.21 6.78 6.43
CA ALA A 158 12.42 6.17 7.50
C ALA A 158 12.57 4.64 7.55
N VAL A 159 12.72 3.99 6.39
CA VAL A 159 12.96 2.53 6.31
C VAL A 159 14.36 2.17 6.81
N PHE A 160 15.39 2.96 6.50
CA PHE A 160 16.75 2.78 7.03
C PHE A 160 16.76 2.88 8.56
N ASP A 161 16.16 3.93 9.10
CA ASP A 161 16.05 4.13 10.55
C ASP A 161 15.30 2.97 11.23
N LEU A 162 14.25 2.46 10.59
CA LEU A 162 13.47 1.36 11.12
C LEU A 162 14.25 0.04 11.11
N ILE A 163 15.05 -0.23 10.07
CA ILE A 163 15.95 -1.40 10.04
C ILE A 163 17.00 -1.28 11.14
N THR A 164 17.61 -0.11 11.29
CA THR A 164 18.59 0.17 12.34
C THR A 164 17.99 -0.02 13.73
N TYR A 165 16.75 0.43 13.96
CA TYR A 165 15.99 0.23 15.19
C TYR A 165 15.82 -1.26 15.53
N TYR A 166 15.47 -2.09 14.53
CA TYR A 166 15.35 -3.54 14.75
C TYR A 166 16.71 -4.24 14.88
N LEU A 167 17.73 -3.79 14.16
CA LEU A 167 19.10 -4.33 14.28
C LEU A 167 19.70 -4.10 15.66
N LYS A 168 19.48 -2.93 16.25
CA LYS A 168 19.94 -2.58 17.59
C LYS A 168 19.07 -3.17 18.70
N ASP A 169 18.00 -3.91 18.35
CA ASP A 169 17.03 -4.45 19.31
C ASP A 169 16.38 -3.36 20.20
N GLU A 170 16.27 -2.12 19.73
CA GLU A 170 15.69 -0.99 20.47
C GLU A 170 14.18 -1.15 20.73
N HIS A 171 13.52 -2.03 19.96
CA HIS A 171 12.13 -2.42 20.17
C HIS A 171 11.90 -3.24 21.45
N LYS A 172 12.99 -3.73 22.08
CA LYS A 172 12.92 -4.47 23.34
C LYS A 172 13.03 -3.50 24.51
N GLU A 173 12.02 -3.48 25.36
CA GLU A 173 11.97 -2.56 26.53
C GLU A 173 13.16 -2.72 27.47
N ARG A 174 13.73 -3.92 27.57
CA ARG A 174 14.83 -4.21 28.49
C ARG A 174 15.86 -5.15 27.87
N ARG A 175 17.13 -4.74 27.90
CA ARG A 175 18.28 -5.59 27.52
C ARG A 175 19.23 -5.68 28.70
N THR A 176 19.64 -6.91 29.04
CA THR A 176 20.72 -7.14 30.02
C THR A 176 21.95 -7.66 29.27
N LEU A 177 23.04 -6.90 29.30
CA LEU A 177 24.30 -7.25 28.65
C LEU A 177 25.40 -7.16 29.72
N GLY A 178 26.04 -8.30 30.00
CA GLY A 178 27.23 -8.34 30.91
C GLY A 178 26.99 -7.74 32.30
N GLY A 179 25.79 -7.86 32.86
CA GLY A 179 25.42 -7.30 34.17
C GLY A 179 24.93 -5.85 34.17
N ALA A 180 25.03 -5.15 33.02
CA ALA A 180 24.39 -3.86 32.83
C ALA A 180 22.98 -4.01 32.21
N THR A 181 22.01 -3.32 32.74
CA THR A 181 20.65 -3.27 32.18
C THR A 181 20.48 -1.98 31.41
N ILE A 182 20.23 -2.12 30.11
CA ILE A 182 19.81 -1.01 29.24
C ILE A 182 18.28 -1.05 29.18
N GLN A 183 17.64 0.01 29.64
CA GLN A 183 16.20 0.18 29.54
C GLN A 183 15.94 1.16 28.39
N ASN A 184 15.37 0.67 27.30
CA ASN A 184 14.92 1.54 26.21
C ASN A 184 13.66 2.27 26.66
N GLN A 185 13.53 3.53 26.24
CA GLN A 185 12.35 4.31 26.55
C GLN A 185 11.18 3.65 25.82
N SER A 186 10.23 3.08 26.56
CA SER A 186 8.99 2.60 25.96
C SER A 186 8.28 3.80 25.37
N SER A 187 7.93 3.73 24.09
CA SER A 187 7.00 4.67 23.48
C SER A 187 5.61 4.43 24.12
N SER A 188 5.45 4.94 25.34
CA SER A 188 4.19 4.86 26.06
C SER A 188 3.27 5.96 25.55
N THR A 189 2.57 5.70 24.48
CA THR A 189 1.26 6.31 24.27
C THR A 189 0.40 5.48 23.35
N GLN A 190 -0.40 4.65 24.01
CA GLN A 190 -1.81 4.40 23.71
C GLN A 190 -2.24 4.18 22.24
N ARG A 191 -2.76 2.99 21.99
CA ARG A 191 -3.82 2.61 21.05
C ARG A 191 -3.48 2.23 19.61
N ASP A 192 -2.30 2.48 19.10
CA ASP A 192 -1.91 1.93 17.81
C ASP A 192 -1.04 0.69 18.02
N ASN A 193 -1.48 -0.45 17.50
CA ASN A 193 -0.85 -1.78 17.70
C ASN A 193 0.56 -1.92 17.11
N VAL A 194 1.15 -0.87 16.56
CA VAL A 194 2.50 -0.88 15.99
C VAL A 194 3.35 0.19 16.69
N ALA A 195 4.34 -0.27 17.46
CA ALA A 195 5.29 0.61 18.15
C ALA A 195 6.39 1.08 17.18
N PHE A 196 6.11 2.11 16.38
CA PHE A 196 7.16 2.84 15.67
C PHE A 196 7.70 3.98 16.55
N PRO A 197 9.01 4.29 16.46
CA PRO A 197 9.53 5.55 16.99
C PRO A 197 8.79 6.76 16.39
N ASP A 198 8.51 7.77 17.20
CA ASP A 198 7.67 8.91 16.80
C ASP A 198 8.17 9.64 15.55
N HIS A 199 9.49 9.76 15.38
CA HIS A 199 10.07 10.42 14.19
C HIS A 199 9.80 9.63 12.92
N ILE A 200 9.88 8.29 12.96
CA ILE A 200 9.56 7.41 11.84
C ILE A 200 8.06 7.48 11.55
N LYS A 201 7.24 7.39 12.59
CA LYS A 201 5.78 7.45 12.45
C LYS A 201 5.32 8.72 11.75
N ARG A 202 5.91 9.88 12.07
CA ARG A 202 5.57 11.16 11.40
C ARG A 202 5.81 11.13 9.90
N VAL A 203 6.89 10.49 9.44
CA VAL A 203 7.17 10.35 8.00
C VAL A 203 6.16 9.39 7.37
N LEU A 204 5.91 8.24 8.00
CA LEU A 204 4.97 7.25 7.47
C LEU A 204 3.53 7.78 7.41
N ASP A 205 3.13 8.62 8.35
CA ASP A 205 1.80 9.23 8.37
C ASP A 205 1.54 10.19 7.18
N LEU A 206 2.61 10.72 6.55
CA LEU A 206 2.48 11.51 5.31
C LEU A 206 2.05 10.67 4.10
N TYR A 207 2.29 9.37 4.16
CA TYR A 207 2.02 8.40 3.09
C TYR A 207 0.82 7.50 3.39
N LYS A 208 0.13 7.75 4.48
CA LYS A 208 -1.00 6.91 4.90
C LYS A 208 -2.22 7.20 4.03
N ASN A 209 -2.75 6.17 3.39
CA ASN A 209 -4.04 6.25 2.71
C ASN A 209 -5.17 6.11 3.75
N PHE A 210 -6.18 6.98 3.66
CA PHE A 210 -7.33 7.03 4.56
C PHE A 210 -8.55 6.35 3.94
#